data_c86cffcbe1f1cb6e06b381ebdfd0977d
#
_entry.id   c86cffcbe1f1cb6e06b381ebdfd0977d
#
_cell.length_a   1.000
_cell.length_b   1.000
_cell.length_c   1.000
_cell.angle_alpha   90.00
_cell.angle_beta   90.00
_cell.angle_gamma   90.00
#
_symmetry.space_group_name_H-M   'P 1'
#
loop_
_entity.id
_entity.type
_entity.pdbx_description
1 polymer ?
#
loop_
_entity_poly.entity_id
_entity_poly.type
_entity_poly.pdbx_seq_one_letter_code
_entity_poly.pdbx_strand_id
1 'polypeptide(L)'
;MEKNIVKILDTLNNSGYQAYLVGGFVRDYLLGINSFDVDIATDALPKDIHNIFNSNKSNYGSVNIKIDKYNVDITTFRKDLNYVNRKPSTVIYIDNLEEDLKRRDFTINAICMDKNEKIIDPLDGCSDVRKRIIKIIGDIDLKLQEDPLRIMRAIRFACVLDFNIEEKLYEKIKEYNYLVNDLSKERIKSELEKILLSKNYMKGLKILDEVGISDILGIKYNDINYVDDLLGMWAQIEVLNIPFTNVEKENIIKITEILNNNKINNEVLYKYGLYVSTIAGKILNISVKEINKMYKKLPIKSKDDIDITGKEIMKLVGGGKIIGKTYVDIENEIINNRLNNKKSDIIEYIKRRK
;
A
#
# COMPACT_ATOMS: atom_id res chain seq x y z
N MET A 1 12.54 -9.32 24.01
CA MET A 1 13.07 -9.31 22.60
C MET A 1 13.31 -10.74 22.12
N GLU A 2 13.09 -11.03 20.82
CA GLU A 2 13.32 -12.38 20.29
C GLU A 2 14.81 -12.73 20.17
N LYS A 3 15.15 -14.01 20.46
CA LYS A 3 16.54 -14.48 20.53
C LYS A 3 17.35 -14.23 19.25
N ASN A 4 16.72 -14.30 18.08
CA ASN A 4 17.40 -14.12 16.80
C ASN A 4 17.79 -12.67 16.53
N ILE A 5 16.98 -11.70 17.00
CA ILE A 5 17.32 -10.28 16.94
C ILE A 5 18.48 -9.97 17.89
N VAL A 6 18.42 -10.51 19.12
CA VAL A 6 19.53 -10.36 20.09
C VAL A 6 20.82 -10.91 19.51
N LYS A 7 20.77 -12.08 18.85
CA LYS A 7 21.95 -12.69 18.23
C LYS A 7 22.61 -11.79 17.16
N ILE A 8 21.83 -11.02 16.40
CA ILE A 8 22.39 -10.10 15.41
C ILE A 8 23.15 -8.97 16.13
N LEU A 9 22.52 -8.36 17.17
CA LEU A 9 23.17 -7.33 17.96
C LEU A 9 24.43 -7.85 18.65
N ASP A 10 24.38 -9.06 19.23
CA ASP A 10 25.54 -9.70 19.84
C ASP A 10 26.67 -9.97 18.82
N THR A 11 26.31 -10.39 17.60
CA THR A 11 27.33 -10.62 16.56
C THR A 11 28.06 -9.35 16.18
N LEU A 12 27.37 -8.22 16.03
CA LEU A 12 27.99 -6.91 15.78
C LEU A 12 28.82 -6.45 16.97
N ASN A 13 28.28 -6.52 18.20
CA ASN A 13 28.97 -6.10 19.41
C ASN A 13 30.24 -6.95 19.67
N ASN A 14 30.17 -8.26 19.47
CA ASN A 14 31.33 -9.16 19.62
C ASN A 14 32.41 -8.94 18.54
N SER A 15 32.01 -8.35 17.41
CA SER A 15 32.93 -7.90 16.35
C SER A 15 33.53 -6.52 16.62
N GLY A 16 33.24 -5.90 17.77
CA GLY A 16 33.79 -4.62 18.21
C GLY A 16 32.97 -3.39 17.80
N TYR A 17 31.77 -3.60 17.25
CA TYR A 17 30.91 -2.51 16.77
C TYR A 17 29.76 -2.22 17.73
N GLN A 18 29.32 -0.95 17.75
CA GLN A 18 28.06 -0.58 18.38
C GLN A 18 26.90 -1.09 17.54
N ALA A 19 25.82 -1.55 18.16
CA ALA A 19 24.62 -1.99 17.46
C ALA A 19 23.37 -1.72 18.31
N TYR A 20 22.38 -1.07 17.70
CA TYR A 20 21.14 -0.70 18.34
C TYR A 20 19.96 -0.96 17.40
N LEU A 21 18.88 -1.47 17.95
CA LEU A 21 17.58 -1.40 17.28
C LEU A 21 17.14 0.05 17.23
N VAL A 22 16.46 0.44 16.16
CA VAL A 22 16.05 1.84 15.95
C VAL A 22 14.79 1.90 15.08
N GLY A 23 14.24 3.09 14.93
CA GLY A 23 13.19 3.35 13.94
C GLY A 23 11.83 2.82 14.33
N GLY A 24 11.11 2.36 13.32
CA GLY A 24 9.75 1.84 13.45
C GLY A 24 9.63 0.68 14.42
N PHE A 25 10.62 -0.21 14.42
CA PHE A 25 10.62 -1.38 15.29
C PHE A 25 10.57 -1.02 16.78
N VAL A 26 11.44 -0.08 17.22
CA VAL A 26 11.49 0.33 18.65
C VAL A 26 10.23 1.09 19.05
N ARG A 27 9.73 1.98 18.18
CA ARG A 27 8.45 2.66 18.40
C ARG A 27 7.31 1.65 18.57
N ASP A 28 7.21 0.68 17.65
CA ASP A 28 6.13 -0.32 17.65
C ASP A 28 6.23 -1.22 18.89
N TYR A 29 7.46 -1.59 19.31
CA TYR A 29 7.71 -2.29 20.57
C TYR A 29 7.17 -1.51 21.78
N LEU A 30 7.43 -0.18 21.85
CA LEU A 30 6.91 0.68 22.92
C LEU A 30 5.39 0.82 22.92
N LEU A 31 4.76 0.67 21.74
CA LEU A 31 3.30 0.68 21.56
C LEU A 31 2.63 -0.69 21.74
N GLY A 32 3.42 -1.75 21.96
CA GLY A 32 2.90 -3.12 22.03
C GLY A 32 2.41 -3.67 20.68
N ILE A 33 2.89 -3.11 19.56
CA ILE A 33 2.57 -3.52 18.20
C ILE A 33 3.64 -4.48 17.70
N ASN A 34 3.23 -5.62 17.14
CA ASN A 34 4.16 -6.54 16.50
C ASN A 34 4.67 -5.97 15.17
N SER A 35 5.99 -5.90 15.00
CA SER A 35 6.66 -5.52 13.77
C SER A 35 7.58 -6.64 13.31
N PHE A 36 7.68 -6.84 11.99
CA PHE A 36 8.58 -7.84 11.37
C PHE A 36 9.71 -7.18 10.58
N ASP A 37 9.64 -5.87 10.38
CA ASP A 37 10.71 -5.08 9.79
C ASP A 37 11.57 -4.50 10.91
N VAL A 38 12.83 -4.93 10.96
CA VAL A 38 13.78 -4.60 12.05
C VAL A 38 14.86 -3.70 11.47
N ASP A 39 14.94 -2.48 11.99
CA ASP A 39 16.01 -1.56 11.66
C ASP A 39 17.10 -1.61 12.74
N ILE A 40 18.34 -1.85 12.33
CA ILE A 40 19.53 -1.82 13.18
C ILE A 40 20.45 -0.69 12.71
N ALA A 41 20.89 0.13 13.63
CA ALA A 41 21.91 1.15 13.39
C ALA A 41 23.21 0.73 14.05
N THR A 42 24.35 0.88 13.35
CA THR A 42 25.68 0.45 13.80
C THR A 42 26.78 1.40 13.30
N ASP A 43 27.92 1.45 13.95
CA ASP A 43 29.12 2.11 13.46
C ASP A 43 29.96 1.23 12.52
N ALA A 44 29.60 -0.06 12.36
CA ALA A 44 30.22 -0.94 11.36
C ALA A 44 30.00 -0.39 9.94
N LEU A 45 31.06 -0.35 9.15
CA LEU A 45 30.95 0.04 7.73
C LEU A 45 30.22 -1.04 6.90
N PRO A 46 29.61 -0.68 5.77
CA PRO A 46 28.88 -1.66 4.94
C PRO A 46 29.72 -2.87 4.55
N LYS A 47 31.02 -2.68 4.29
CA LYS A 47 31.97 -3.75 3.99
C LYS A 47 32.11 -4.73 5.15
N ASP A 48 32.17 -4.24 6.37
CA ASP A 48 32.32 -5.06 7.56
C ASP A 48 31.03 -5.82 7.86
N ILE A 49 29.88 -5.18 7.69
CA ILE A 49 28.56 -5.84 7.80
C ILE A 49 28.45 -6.99 6.80
N HIS A 50 28.88 -6.77 5.54
CA HIS A 50 28.92 -7.82 4.52
C HIS A 50 29.80 -9.01 4.93
N ASN A 51 30.98 -8.75 5.49
CA ASN A 51 31.89 -9.78 5.94
C ASN A 51 31.31 -10.58 7.12
N ILE A 52 30.67 -9.90 8.08
CA ILE A 52 30.10 -10.51 9.27
C ILE A 52 28.89 -11.40 8.93
N PHE A 53 28.02 -10.96 8.02
CA PHE A 53 26.76 -11.64 7.71
C PHE A 53 26.74 -12.37 6.37
N ASN A 54 27.88 -12.47 5.66
CA ASN A 54 27.98 -13.10 4.33
C ASN A 54 26.90 -12.59 3.34
N SER A 55 26.63 -11.30 3.38
CA SER A 55 25.58 -10.69 2.54
C SER A 55 26.19 -9.96 1.36
N ASN A 56 25.58 -10.07 0.16
CA ASN A 56 26.04 -9.41 -1.06
C ASN A 56 25.12 -8.24 -1.49
N LYS A 57 24.13 -7.87 -0.68
CA LYS A 57 23.15 -6.83 -1.03
C LYS A 57 23.35 -5.61 -0.15
N SER A 58 23.76 -4.49 -0.73
CA SER A 58 23.76 -3.20 -0.08
C SER A 58 23.09 -2.15 -0.96
N ASN A 59 22.27 -1.31 -0.34
CA ASN A 59 21.73 -0.10 -0.95
C ASN A 59 22.05 1.09 -0.04
N TYR A 60 22.82 2.08 -0.53
CA TYR A 60 23.09 3.33 0.19
C TYR A 60 23.59 3.19 1.64
N GLY A 61 24.48 2.21 1.91
CA GLY A 61 25.02 1.99 3.26
C GLY A 61 24.16 1.14 4.18
N SER A 62 23.09 0.53 3.67
CA SER A 62 22.24 -0.43 4.37
C SER A 62 22.43 -1.83 3.81
N VAL A 63 22.55 -2.83 4.68
CA VAL A 63 22.64 -4.25 4.33
C VAL A 63 21.38 -4.95 4.80
N ASN A 64 20.64 -5.52 3.86
CA ASN A 64 19.40 -6.24 4.18
C ASN A 64 19.70 -7.74 4.36
N ILE A 65 19.24 -8.31 5.46
CA ILE A 65 19.30 -9.75 5.75
C ILE A 65 17.93 -10.25 6.16
N LYS A 66 17.59 -11.49 5.81
CA LYS A 66 16.34 -12.12 6.22
C LYS A 66 16.65 -13.22 7.23
N ILE A 67 16.04 -13.13 8.42
CA ILE A 67 16.19 -14.14 9.49
C ILE A 67 14.79 -14.54 9.96
N ASP A 68 14.42 -15.80 9.72
CA ASP A 68 13.09 -16.35 9.98
C ASP A 68 12.00 -15.50 9.32
N LYS A 69 11.12 -14.93 10.13
CA LYS A 69 10.03 -14.03 9.71
C LYS A 69 10.43 -12.55 9.60
N TYR A 70 11.67 -12.19 10.05
CA TYR A 70 12.12 -10.81 10.11
C TYR A 70 12.90 -10.42 8.86
N ASN A 71 12.57 -9.23 8.33
CA ASN A 71 13.41 -8.49 7.41
C ASN A 71 14.26 -7.53 8.26
N VAL A 72 15.57 -7.67 8.21
CA VAL A 72 16.48 -6.87 9.04
C VAL A 72 17.32 -5.97 8.15
N ASP A 73 17.19 -4.67 8.33
CA ASP A 73 18.00 -3.65 7.68
C ASP A 73 19.07 -3.14 8.66
N ILE A 74 20.33 -3.45 8.36
CA ILE A 74 21.48 -2.98 9.15
C ILE A 74 22.09 -1.78 8.44
N THR A 75 22.01 -0.61 9.05
CA THR A 75 22.47 0.66 8.47
C THR A 75 23.63 1.24 9.27
N THR A 76 24.71 1.60 8.56
CA THR A 76 25.85 2.31 9.15
C THR A 76 25.45 3.70 9.60
N PHE A 77 25.89 4.12 10.81
CA PHE A 77 25.73 5.52 11.28
C PHE A 77 26.27 6.47 10.25
N ARG A 78 25.51 7.50 9.95
CA ARG A 78 25.91 8.45 8.93
C ARG A 78 25.39 9.85 9.19
N LYS A 79 26.06 10.82 8.59
CA LYS A 79 25.60 12.19 8.44
C LYS A 79 25.33 12.46 6.97
N ASP A 80 24.14 12.96 6.69
CA ASP A 80 23.74 13.33 5.35
C ASP A 80 24.06 14.82 5.13
N LEU A 81 24.80 15.15 4.06
CA LEU A 81 25.20 16.52 3.72
C LEU A 81 24.74 16.88 2.31
N ASN A 82 24.50 18.18 2.12
CA ASN A 82 24.24 18.79 0.80
C ASN A 82 23.15 18.04 0.02
N TYR A 83 21.91 18.29 0.36
CA TYR A 83 20.79 17.68 -0.35
C TYR A 83 20.69 18.26 -1.77
N VAL A 84 20.80 17.40 -2.78
CA VAL A 84 20.57 17.70 -4.20
C VAL A 84 19.49 16.76 -4.72
N ASN A 85 18.46 17.32 -5.31
CA ASN A 85 17.31 16.52 -5.78
C ASN A 85 16.75 15.57 -4.67
N ARG A 86 16.68 16.05 -3.43
CA ARG A 86 16.13 15.35 -2.26
C ARG A 86 16.90 14.09 -1.81
N LYS A 87 18.09 13.93 -2.30
CA LYS A 87 19.03 12.91 -1.84
C LYS A 87 20.26 13.60 -1.27
N PRO A 88 20.81 13.11 -0.18
CA PRO A 88 22.10 13.61 0.24
C PRO A 88 23.11 13.36 -0.87
N SER A 89 23.75 14.42 -1.35
CA SER A 89 24.81 14.30 -2.38
C SER A 89 26.10 13.74 -1.77
N THR A 90 26.25 13.88 -0.46
CA THR A 90 27.39 13.36 0.30
C THR A 90 26.90 12.67 1.56
N VAL A 91 27.35 11.44 1.74
CA VAL A 91 27.12 10.65 2.96
C VAL A 91 28.45 10.43 3.62
N ILE A 92 28.57 10.82 4.90
CA ILE A 92 29.76 10.59 5.71
C ILE A 92 29.38 9.56 6.78
N TYR A 93 30.11 8.44 6.82
CA TYR A 93 29.97 7.48 7.91
C TYR A 93 30.61 8.02 9.18
N ILE A 94 29.95 7.82 10.30
CA ILE A 94 30.32 8.35 11.62
C ILE A 94 30.22 7.22 12.65
N ASP A 95 30.78 7.45 13.82
CA ASP A 95 30.76 6.57 14.99
C ASP A 95 29.82 7.05 16.11
N ASN A 96 29.13 8.16 15.89
CA ASN A 96 28.27 8.78 16.85
C ASN A 96 26.78 8.53 16.58
N LEU A 97 26.13 7.77 17.47
CA LEU A 97 24.71 7.43 17.39
C LEU A 97 23.80 8.66 17.38
N GLU A 98 24.07 9.64 18.28
CA GLU A 98 23.20 10.82 18.39
C GLU A 98 23.18 11.64 17.10
N GLU A 99 24.31 11.77 16.41
CA GLU A 99 24.38 12.46 15.12
C GLU A 99 23.60 11.67 14.02
N ASP A 100 23.63 10.32 14.04
CA ASP A 100 22.79 9.52 13.14
C ASP A 100 21.30 9.71 13.42
N LEU A 101 20.91 9.85 14.69
CA LEU A 101 19.51 10.09 15.05
C LEU A 101 19.02 11.47 14.60
N LYS A 102 19.84 12.51 14.65
CA LYS A 102 19.50 13.88 14.23
C LYS A 102 19.16 14.02 12.74
N ARG A 103 19.66 13.13 11.87
CA ARG A 103 19.33 13.15 10.44
C ARG A 103 17.96 12.57 10.13
N ARG A 104 17.36 11.79 11.05
CA ARG A 104 16.08 11.10 10.84
C ARG A 104 14.93 12.10 10.74
N ASP A 105 13.75 11.60 10.38
CA ASP A 105 12.56 12.41 10.12
C ASP A 105 11.87 12.86 11.43
N PHE A 106 11.41 11.92 12.24
CA PHE A 106 10.56 12.19 13.40
C PHE A 106 11.16 11.60 14.67
N THR A 107 10.94 12.28 15.80
CA THR A 107 11.41 11.88 17.12
C THR A 107 10.99 10.46 17.48
N ILE A 108 9.74 10.09 17.15
CA ILE A 108 9.18 8.75 17.39
C ILE A 108 9.90 7.63 16.62
N ASN A 109 10.68 7.96 15.58
CA ASN A 109 11.49 7.03 14.77
C ASN A 109 12.99 7.15 15.09
N ALA A 110 13.37 7.93 16.10
CA ALA A 110 14.75 8.14 16.52
C ALA A 110 15.02 7.61 17.93
N ILE A 111 14.22 6.69 18.38
CA ILE A 111 14.40 5.97 19.65
C ILE A 111 15.21 4.70 19.35
N CYS A 112 16.22 4.44 20.17
CA CYS A 112 17.05 3.26 20.08
C CYS A 112 16.82 2.30 21.26
N MET A 113 17.17 1.03 21.05
CA MET A 113 17.15 0.02 22.09
C MET A 113 18.37 -0.90 21.93
N ASP A 114 19.10 -1.14 23.02
CA ASP A 114 20.22 -2.06 23.02
C ASP A 114 19.78 -3.54 23.16
N LYS A 115 20.73 -4.46 23.13
CA LYS A 115 20.49 -5.91 23.27
C LYS A 115 19.88 -6.30 24.62
N ASN A 116 20.02 -5.48 25.66
CA ASN A 116 19.48 -5.68 27.00
C ASN A 116 18.13 -4.98 27.18
N GLU A 117 17.49 -4.54 26.09
CA GLU A 117 16.22 -3.81 26.06
C GLU A 117 16.30 -2.43 26.75
N LYS A 118 17.49 -1.89 26.98
CA LYS A 118 17.66 -0.54 27.48
C LYS A 118 17.37 0.48 26.39
N ILE A 119 16.45 1.40 26.68
CA ILE A 119 16.09 2.48 25.76
C ILE A 119 17.14 3.59 25.81
N ILE A 120 17.50 4.10 24.64
CA ILE A 120 18.41 5.23 24.40
C ILE A 120 17.62 6.24 23.57
N ASP A 121 17.31 7.39 24.18
CA ASP A 121 16.38 8.36 23.60
C ASP A 121 16.87 9.80 23.83
N PRO A 122 17.91 10.24 23.10
CA PRO A 122 18.48 11.58 23.28
C PRO A 122 17.58 12.69 22.74
N LEU A 123 16.53 12.37 21.96
CA LEU A 123 15.65 13.32 21.30
C LEU A 123 14.22 13.36 21.89
N ASP A 124 14.02 12.73 23.06
CA ASP A 124 12.75 12.67 23.80
C ASP A 124 11.57 12.06 23.00
N GLY A 125 11.89 11.16 22.06
CA GLY A 125 10.90 10.46 21.23
C GLY A 125 9.93 9.60 22.05
N CYS A 126 10.36 9.02 23.17
CA CYS A 126 9.49 8.26 24.08
C CYS A 126 8.38 9.13 24.69
N SER A 127 8.66 10.40 24.97
CA SER A 127 7.66 11.38 25.43
C SER A 127 6.63 11.62 24.33
N ASP A 128 7.09 11.81 23.08
CA ASP A 128 6.21 12.05 21.94
C ASP A 128 5.35 10.80 21.61
N VAL A 129 5.91 9.58 21.73
CA VAL A 129 5.13 8.33 21.63
C VAL A 129 4.03 8.27 22.69
N ARG A 130 4.35 8.57 23.96
CA ARG A 130 3.36 8.59 25.05
C ARG A 130 2.27 9.64 24.85
N LYS A 131 2.64 10.83 24.33
CA LYS A 131 1.71 11.93 24.02
C LYS A 131 0.96 11.71 22.70
N ARG A 132 1.36 10.70 21.92
CA ARG A 132 0.83 10.43 20.59
C ARG A 132 0.99 11.62 19.63
N ILE A 133 2.20 12.17 19.54
CA ILE A 133 2.52 13.35 18.74
C ILE A 133 3.56 12.98 17.67
N ILE A 134 3.34 13.43 16.44
CA ILE A 134 4.32 13.40 15.35
C ILE A 134 5.07 14.73 15.36
N LYS A 135 6.35 14.66 15.70
CA LYS A 135 7.25 15.82 15.79
C LYS A 135 8.48 15.58 14.93
N ILE A 136 8.87 16.59 14.14
CA ILE A 136 10.05 16.54 13.29
C ILE A 136 11.31 16.80 14.12
N ILE A 137 12.45 16.25 13.71
CA ILE A 137 13.74 16.44 14.38
C ILE A 137 14.44 17.64 13.78
N GLY A 138 14.82 18.61 14.63
CA GLY A 138 15.56 19.80 14.21
C GLY A 138 14.66 20.90 13.65
N ASP A 139 15.22 21.70 12.72
CA ASP A 139 14.52 22.83 12.12
C ASP A 139 13.47 22.35 11.11
N ILE A 140 12.21 22.74 11.31
CA ILE A 140 11.09 22.25 10.52
C ILE A 140 11.20 22.73 9.05
N ASP A 141 11.50 24.02 8.86
CA ASP A 141 11.58 24.61 7.52
C ASP A 141 12.66 23.95 6.68
N LEU A 142 13.86 23.80 7.25
CA LEU A 142 14.97 23.11 6.57
C LEU A 142 14.62 21.66 6.25
N LYS A 143 14.06 20.94 7.20
CA LYS A 143 13.72 19.51 7.03
C LYS A 143 12.66 19.25 5.97
N LEU A 144 11.63 20.09 5.87
CA LEU A 144 10.60 19.95 4.84
C LEU A 144 11.12 20.32 3.46
N GLN A 145 12.01 21.31 3.36
CA GLN A 145 12.65 21.69 2.10
C GLN A 145 13.69 20.66 1.62
N GLU A 146 14.47 20.06 2.54
CA GLU A 146 15.43 18.99 2.23
C GLU A 146 14.75 17.76 1.62
N ASP A 147 13.66 17.27 2.21
CA ASP A 147 12.88 16.15 1.67
C ASP A 147 11.38 16.38 1.93
N PRO A 148 10.66 16.93 0.95
CA PRO A 148 9.21 17.13 1.03
C PRO A 148 8.38 15.87 1.26
N LEU A 149 8.97 14.68 1.08
CA LEU A 149 8.27 13.44 1.41
C LEU A 149 7.93 13.36 2.91
N ARG A 150 8.68 14.07 3.76
CA ARG A 150 8.37 14.16 5.20
C ARG A 150 6.97 14.72 5.45
N ILE A 151 6.43 15.56 4.55
CA ILE A 151 5.03 16.04 4.60
C ILE A 151 4.07 14.84 4.51
N MET A 152 4.19 14.05 3.45
CA MET A 152 3.34 12.87 3.26
C MET A 152 3.53 11.82 4.35
N ARG A 153 4.78 11.65 4.82
CA ARG A 153 5.11 10.73 5.92
C ARG A 153 4.50 11.17 7.25
N ALA A 154 4.50 12.47 7.56
CA ALA A 154 3.87 12.99 8.78
C ALA A 154 2.37 12.67 8.80
N ILE A 155 1.67 12.93 7.70
CA ILE A 155 0.24 12.62 7.53
C ILE A 155 -0.01 11.12 7.64
N ARG A 156 0.81 10.30 6.97
CA ARG A 156 0.72 8.84 7.07
C ARG A 156 0.92 8.34 8.50
N PHE A 157 1.95 8.82 9.21
CA PHE A 157 2.17 8.39 10.58
C PHE A 157 1.04 8.84 11.51
N ALA A 158 0.52 10.06 11.33
CA ALA A 158 -0.65 10.53 12.08
C ALA A 158 -1.87 9.61 11.86
N CYS A 159 -2.07 9.16 10.63
CA CYS A 159 -3.13 8.22 10.25
C CYS A 159 -2.89 6.81 10.81
N VAL A 160 -1.74 6.20 10.48
CA VAL A 160 -1.46 4.78 10.77
C VAL A 160 -1.31 4.51 12.27
N LEU A 161 -0.69 5.43 13.01
CA LEU A 161 -0.46 5.32 14.46
C LEU A 161 -1.60 5.91 15.29
N ASP A 162 -2.56 6.59 14.65
CA ASP A 162 -3.57 7.40 15.33
C ASP A 162 -2.97 8.47 16.26
N PHE A 163 -1.94 9.16 15.76
CA PHE A 163 -1.25 10.24 16.46
C PHE A 163 -1.68 11.60 15.91
N ASN A 164 -1.48 12.67 16.68
CA ASN A 164 -1.65 14.03 16.20
C ASN A 164 -0.32 14.58 15.66
N ILE A 165 -0.39 15.45 14.67
CA ILE A 165 0.77 16.20 14.21
C ILE A 165 0.98 17.39 15.18
N GLU A 166 2.24 17.66 15.59
CA GLU A 166 2.58 18.84 16.38
C GLU A 166 2.07 20.10 15.68
N GLU A 167 1.45 21.03 16.41
CA GLU A 167 0.81 22.22 15.85
C GLU A 167 1.75 23.01 14.92
N LYS A 168 2.98 23.26 15.37
CA LYS A 168 3.97 23.97 14.54
C LYS A 168 4.28 23.23 13.24
N LEU A 169 4.43 21.91 13.31
CA LEU A 169 4.67 21.09 12.12
C LEU A 169 3.45 21.11 11.20
N TYR A 170 2.23 21.06 11.77
CA TYR A 170 1.00 21.09 11.01
C TYR A 170 0.85 22.39 10.19
N GLU A 171 1.08 23.55 10.82
CA GLU A 171 1.06 24.85 10.16
C GLU A 171 2.14 24.94 9.06
N LYS A 172 3.32 24.41 9.31
CA LYS A 172 4.40 24.38 8.31
C LYS A 172 4.09 23.40 7.14
N ILE A 173 3.44 22.29 7.40
CA ILE A 173 2.93 21.39 6.32
C ILE A 173 1.94 22.15 5.44
N LYS A 174 1.07 22.94 6.02
CA LYS A 174 0.10 23.76 5.28
C LYS A 174 0.77 24.87 4.45
N GLU A 175 1.79 25.52 5.01
CA GLU A 175 2.61 26.52 4.31
C GLU A 175 3.39 25.92 3.14
N TYR A 176 3.99 24.74 3.33
CA TYR A 176 4.87 24.08 2.36
C TYR A 176 4.19 22.97 1.54
N ASN A 177 2.87 22.88 1.53
CA ASN A 177 2.12 21.85 0.82
C ASN A 177 2.48 21.76 -0.68
N TYR A 178 2.78 22.91 -1.30
CA TYR A 178 3.16 23.01 -2.72
C TYR A 178 4.42 22.19 -3.08
N LEU A 179 5.29 21.91 -2.12
CA LEU A 179 6.48 21.08 -2.32
C LEU A 179 6.14 19.63 -2.67
N VAL A 180 4.91 19.17 -2.40
CA VAL A 180 4.43 17.84 -2.79
C VAL A 180 4.42 17.67 -4.31
N ASN A 181 4.26 18.75 -5.08
CA ASN A 181 4.35 18.72 -6.55
C ASN A 181 5.71 18.22 -7.04
N ASP A 182 6.74 18.48 -6.26
CA ASP A 182 8.09 18.08 -6.59
C ASP A 182 8.38 16.60 -6.32
N LEU A 183 7.53 15.85 -5.67
CA LEU A 183 7.72 14.43 -5.39
C LEU A 183 7.45 13.58 -6.64
N SER A 184 8.18 12.47 -6.77
CA SER A 184 7.82 11.48 -7.77
C SER A 184 6.46 10.87 -7.43
N LYS A 185 5.67 10.61 -8.45
CA LYS A 185 4.30 10.10 -8.26
C LYS A 185 4.27 8.71 -7.62
N GLU A 186 5.32 7.91 -7.82
CA GLU A 186 5.50 6.62 -7.17
C GLU A 186 5.67 6.75 -5.65
N ARG A 187 6.45 7.76 -5.19
CA ARG A 187 6.62 8.02 -3.75
C ARG A 187 5.31 8.49 -3.13
N ILE A 188 4.59 9.39 -3.81
CA ILE A 188 3.26 9.85 -3.38
C ILE A 188 2.31 8.65 -3.29
N LYS A 189 2.22 7.82 -4.35
CA LYS A 189 1.39 6.62 -4.38
C LYS A 189 1.68 5.72 -3.18
N SER A 190 2.96 5.44 -2.92
CA SER A 190 3.37 4.57 -1.82
C SER A 190 2.93 5.08 -0.44
N GLU A 191 2.96 6.39 -0.18
CA GLU A 191 2.50 6.95 1.10
C GLU A 191 0.96 6.98 1.16
N LEU A 192 0.27 7.33 0.06
CA LEU A 192 -1.19 7.29 -0.03
C LEU A 192 -1.74 5.87 0.20
N GLU A 193 -1.13 4.85 -0.40
CA GLU A 193 -1.54 3.45 -0.22
C GLU A 193 -1.48 3.01 1.25
N LYS A 194 -0.47 3.44 1.99
CA LYS A 194 -0.37 3.18 3.43
C LYS A 194 -1.44 3.93 4.24
N ILE A 195 -1.82 5.13 3.81
CA ILE A 195 -2.95 5.87 4.39
C ILE A 195 -4.25 5.10 4.13
N LEU A 196 -4.52 4.73 2.88
CA LEU A 196 -5.75 4.08 2.45
C LEU A 196 -5.97 2.71 3.10
N LEU A 197 -4.91 1.92 3.33
CA LEU A 197 -4.98 0.64 4.04
C LEU A 197 -5.03 0.77 5.57
N SER A 198 -4.88 1.97 6.11
CA SER A 198 -5.04 2.18 7.55
C SER A 198 -6.50 2.11 7.97
N LYS A 199 -6.76 1.56 9.14
CA LYS A 199 -8.11 1.64 9.74
C LYS A 199 -8.57 3.08 9.98
N ASN A 200 -7.63 4.01 10.12
CA ASN A 200 -7.90 5.44 10.32
C ASN A 200 -7.76 6.24 9.00
N TYR A 201 -7.96 5.60 7.83
CA TYR A 201 -7.78 6.22 6.52
C TYR A 201 -8.51 7.57 6.38
N MET A 202 -9.71 7.70 6.94
CA MET A 202 -10.47 8.95 6.92
C MET A 202 -9.76 10.10 7.64
N LYS A 203 -9.02 9.81 8.72
CA LYS A 203 -8.18 10.82 9.39
C LYS A 203 -7.08 11.33 8.45
N GLY A 204 -6.43 10.41 7.74
CA GLY A 204 -5.41 10.76 6.75
C GLY A 204 -5.96 11.60 5.60
N LEU A 205 -7.09 11.22 5.03
CA LEU A 205 -7.76 11.96 3.96
C LEU A 205 -8.18 13.37 4.42
N LYS A 206 -8.79 13.49 5.61
CA LYS A 206 -9.14 14.79 6.17
C LYS A 206 -7.95 15.70 6.38
N ILE A 207 -6.81 15.18 6.88
CA ILE A 207 -5.60 15.99 7.01
C ILE A 207 -5.12 16.44 5.63
N LEU A 208 -5.13 15.58 4.60
CA LEU A 208 -4.77 15.96 3.22
C LEU A 208 -5.63 17.10 2.70
N ASP A 209 -6.95 17.07 2.98
CA ASP A 209 -7.89 18.14 2.62
C ASP A 209 -7.58 19.44 3.37
N GLU A 210 -7.45 19.37 4.69
CA GLU A 210 -7.22 20.53 5.56
C GLU A 210 -5.92 21.28 5.26
N VAL A 211 -4.89 20.56 4.82
CA VAL A 211 -3.59 21.15 4.44
C VAL A 211 -3.48 21.46 2.94
N GLY A 212 -4.57 21.26 2.16
CA GLY A 212 -4.65 21.60 0.74
C GLY A 212 -3.90 20.64 -0.20
N ILE A 213 -3.44 19.49 0.27
CA ILE A 213 -2.73 18.50 -0.57
C ILE A 213 -3.72 17.75 -1.46
N SER A 214 -4.95 17.55 -1.03
CA SER A 214 -5.99 16.94 -1.86
C SER A 214 -6.20 17.72 -3.16
N ASP A 215 -6.24 19.03 -3.10
CA ASP A 215 -6.37 19.89 -4.30
C ASP A 215 -5.17 19.73 -5.24
N ILE A 216 -3.95 19.69 -4.69
CA ILE A 216 -2.70 19.53 -5.45
C ILE A 216 -2.68 18.18 -6.19
N LEU A 217 -3.15 17.13 -5.55
CA LEU A 217 -3.16 15.77 -6.09
C LEU A 217 -4.45 15.44 -6.85
N GLY A 218 -5.44 16.34 -6.84
CA GLY A 218 -6.76 16.12 -7.42
C GLY A 218 -7.51 14.97 -6.76
N ILE A 219 -7.31 14.79 -5.44
CA ILE A 219 -8.01 13.77 -4.66
C ILE A 219 -9.44 14.24 -4.44
N LYS A 220 -10.41 13.42 -4.89
CA LYS A 220 -11.82 13.61 -4.64
C LYS A 220 -12.45 12.31 -4.20
N TYR A 221 -13.32 12.37 -3.25
CA TYR A 221 -14.06 11.21 -2.73
C TYR A 221 -15.38 11.65 -2.13
N ASN A 222 -16.32 10.73 -2.11
CA ASN A 222 -17.56 10.86 -1.34
C ASN A 222 -17.49 9.94 -0.12
N ASP A 223 -18.55 9.24 0.20
CA ASP A 223 -18.54 8.21 1.23
C ASP A 223 -17.65 7.02 0.80
N ILE A 224 -16.65 6.73 1.60
CA ILE A 224 -15.72 5.59 1.36
C ILE A 224 -16.04 4.49 2.37
N ASN A 225 -16.28 3.29 1.87
CA ASN A 225 -16.38 2.08 2.68
C ASN A 225 -15.02 1.38 2.72
N TYR A 226 -14.45 1.22 3.92
CA TYR A 226 -13.17 0.55 4.08
C TYR A 226 -13.20 -0.89 3.61
N VAL A 227 -12.23 -1.26 2.81
CA VAL A 227 -11.91 -2.65 2.46
C VAL A 227 -10.41 -2.87 2.58
N ASP A 228 -10.02 -4.05 3.06
CA ASP A 228 -8.62 -4.46 3.15
C ASP A 228 -8.14 -4.93 1.76
N ASP A 229 -8.17 -4.01 0.80
CA ASP A 229 -7.73 -4.21 -0.58
C ASP A 229 -7.46 -2.85 -1.24
N LEU A 230 -6.25 -2.64 -1.76
CA LEU A 230 -5.84 -1.37 -2.38
C LEU A 230 -6.69 -0.99 -3.60
N LEU A 231 -7.02 -1.95 -4.47
CA LEU A 231 -7.82 -1.66 -5.66
C LEU A 231 -9.24 -1.22 -5.28
N GLY A 232 -9.79 -1.84 -4.22
CA GLY A 232 -11.08 -1.46 -3.67
C GLY A 232 -11.06 -0.06 -3.03
N MET A 233 -10.00 0.31 -2.35
CA MET A 233 -9.84 1.67 -1.83
C MET A 233 -9.67 2.70 -2.95
N TRP A 234 -8.80 2.41 -3.93
CA TRP A 234 -8.60 3.30 -5.09
C TRP A 234 -9.83 3.47 -5.96
N ALA A 235 -10.69 2.45 -6.08
CA ALA A 235 -11.92 2.53 -6.87
C ALA A 235 -12.98 3.50 -6.33
N GLN A 236 -12.82 3.98 -5.10
CA GLN A 236 -13.71 4.92 -4.42
C GLN A 236 -13.14 6.35 -4.37
N ILE A 237 -11.96 6.58 -4.97
CA ILE A 237 -11.24 7.86 -4.91
C ILE A 237 -10.84 8.24 -6.33
N GLU A 238 -11.16 9.46 -6.72
CA GLU A 238 -10.56 10.09 -7.89
C GLU A 238 -9.20 10.68 -7.50
N VAL A 239 -8.20 10.53 -8.35
CA VAL A 239 -6.86 11.10 -8.14
C VAL A 239 -6.19 11.38 -9.49
N LEU A 240 -5.42 12.46 -9.57
CA LEU A 240 -4.72 12.84 -10.79
C LEU A 240 -3.29 12.29 -10.81
N ASN A 241 -2.88 11.80 -11.98
CA ASN A 241 -1.48 11.48 -12.29
C ASN A 241 -0.79 10.47 -11.37
N ILE A 242 -1.54 9.57 -10.73
CA ILE A 242 -0.95 8.45 -9.99
C ILE A 242 -0.59 7.31 -10.97
N PRO A 243 0.63 6.76 -10.86
CA PRO A 243 1.11 5.73 -11.78
C PRO A 243 0.52 4.36 -11.40
N PHE A 244 -0.58 3.99 -12.04
CA PHE A 244 -1.12 2.65 -11.97
C PHE A 244 -0.61 1.80 -13.13
N THR A 245 -0.33 0.54 -12.89
CA THR A 245 -0.11 -0.46 -13.94
C THR A 245 -1.39 -0.66 -14.76
N ASN A 246 -1.28 -1.23 -15.96
CA ASN A 246 -2.45 -1.51 -16.78
C ASN A 246 -3.45 -2.43 -16.07
N VAL A 247 -2.95 -3.43 -15.33
CA VAL A 247 -3.78 -4.37 -14.55
C VAL A 247 -4.51 -3.66 -13.41
N GLU A 248 -3.83 -2.77 -12.67
CA GLU A 248 -4.46 -1.96 -11.62
C GLU A 248 -5.57 -1.08 -12.21
N LYS A 249 -5.28 -0.34 -13.28
CA LYS A 249 -6.26 0.53 -13.97
C LYS A 249 -7.50 -0.24 -14.40
N GLU A 250 -7.29 -1.37 -15.06
CA GLU A 250 -8.39 -2.20 -15.54
C GLU A 250 -9.28 -2.70 -14.40
N ASN A 251 -8.67 -3.17 -13.30
CA ASN A 251 -9.43 -3.66 -12.15
C ASN A 251 -10.13 -2.53 -11.39
N ILE A 252 -9.49 -1.36 -11.22
CA ILE A 252 -10.11 -0.19 -10.61
C ILE A 252 -11.36 0.21 -11.41
N ILE A 253 -11.24 0.32 -12.76
CA ILE A 253 -12.38 0.64 -13.63
C ILE A 253 -13.52 -0.37 -13.45
N LYS A 254 -13.20 -1.68 -13.47
CA LYS A 254 -14.22 -2.73 -13.28
C LYS A 254 -14.93 -2.62 -11.93
N ILE A 255 -14.19 -2.37 -10.85
CA ILE A 255 -14.76 -2.18 -9.51
C ILE A 255 -15.67 -0.94 -9.52
N THR A 256 -15.20 0.20 -10.05
CA THR A 256 -15.97 1.45 -10.13
C THR A 256 -17.25 1.26 -10.94
N GLU A 257 -17.20 0.53 -12.08
CA GLU A 257 -18.41 0.20 -12.87
C GLU A 257 -19.44 -0.59 -12.05
N ILE A 258 -18.99 -1.55 -11.23
CA ILE A 258 -19.90 -2.33 -10.37
C ILE A 258 -20.48 -1.43 -9.26
N LEU A 259 -19.68 -0.57 -8.66
CA LEU A 259 -20.13 0.36 -7.62
C LEU A 259 -21.19 1.33 -8.16
N ASN A 260 -20.97 1.90 -9.34
CA ASN A 260 -21.95 2.78 -10.01
C ASN A 260 -23.28 2.10 -10.29
N ASN A 261 -23.27 0.80 -10.61
CA ASN A 261 -24.47 -0.01 -10.80
C ASN A 261 -25.12 -0.48 -9.49
N ASN A 262 -24.40 -0.34 -8.37
CA ASN A 262 -24.82 -0.72 -7.02
C ASN A 262 -25.44 -2.13 -6.91
N LYS A 263 -24.96 -3.08 -7.72
CA LYS A 263 -25.56 -4.42 -7.83
C LYS A 263 -24.53 -5.47 -8.19
N ILE A 264 -24.61 -6.62 -7.53
CA ILE A 264 -23.92 -7.85 -7.93
C ILE A 264 -24.97 -8.90 -8.34
N ASN A 265 -24.88 -9.33 -9.59
CA ASN A 265 -25.76 -10.33 -10.17
C ASN A 265 -24.94 -11.30 -11.04
N ASN A 266 -25.60 -12.22 -11.74
CA ASN A 266 -24.94 -13.18 -12.61
C ASN A 266 -24.13 -12.48 -13.73
N GLU A 267 -24.66 -11.42 -14.33
CA GLU A 267 -23.98 -10.66 -15.40
C GLU A 267 -22.67 -10.05 -14.91
N VAL A 268 -22.69 -9.42 -13.72
CA VAL A 268 -21.51 -8.82 -13.09
C VAL A 268 -20.47 -9.90 -12.78
N LEU A 269 -20.89 -11.01 -12.18
CA LEU A 269 -20.00 -12.12 -11.82
C LEU A 269 -19.38 -12.79 -13.05
N TYR A 270 -20.16 -12.93 -14.13
CA TYR A 270 -19.69 -13.47 -15.38
C TYR A 270 -18.71 -12.52 -16.09
N LYS A 271 -19.10 -11.23 -16.23
CA LYS A 271 -18.31 -10.21 -16.94
C LYS A 271 -16.99 -9.89 -16.27
N TYR A 272 -16.98 -9.72 -14.93
CA TYR A 272 -15.83 -9.21 -14.19
C TYR A 272 -15.10 -10.28 -13.38
N GLY A 273 -15.69 -11.46 -13.23
CA GLY A 273 -15.12 -12.56 -12.46
C GLY A 273 -15.26 -12.41 -10.94
N LEU A 274 -14.84 -13.46 -10.24
CA LEU A 274 -15.05 -13.58 -8.79
C LEU A 274 -14.23 -12.56 -7.99
N TYR A 275 -12.97 -12.32 -8.36
CA TYR A 275 -12.05 -11.45 -7.60
C TYR A 275 -12.57 -10.02 -7.51
N VAL A 276 -12.77 -9.37 -8.66
CA VAL A 276 -13.23 -7.97 -8.75
C VAL A 276 -14.63 -7.82 -8.14
N SER A 277 -15.53 -8.77 -8.42
CA SER A 277 -16.89 -8.75 -7.84
C SER A 277 -16.89 -8.94 -6.33
N THR A 278 -15.91 -9.68 -5.77
CA THR A 278 -15.76 -9.83 -4.32
C THR A 278 -15.33 -8.54 -3.66
N ILE A 279 -14.39 -7.81 -4.25
CA ILE A 279 -13.93 -6.51 -3.73
C ILE A 279 -15.10 -5.51 -3.75
N ALA A 280 -15.76 -5.36 -4.91
CA ALA A 280 -16.91 -4.47 -5.05
C ALA A 280 -18.04 -4.86 -4.07
N GLY A 281 -18.29 -6.16 -3.92
CA GLY A 281 -19.31 -6.65 -2.98
C GLY A 281 -19.00 -6.31 -1.52
N LYS A 282 -17.74 -6.39 -1.08
CA LYS A 282 -17.35 -5.95 0.26
C LYS A 282 -17.65 -4.46 0.47
N ILE A 283 -17.38 -3.62 -0.54
CA ILE A 283 -17.70 -2.18 -0.50
C ILE A 283 -19.21 -1.96 -0.40
N LEU A 284 -20.01 -2.76 -1.13
CA LEU A 284 -21.47 -2.73 -1.10
C LEU A 284 -22.10 -3.47 0.11
N ASN A 285 -21.28 -3.89 1.09
CA ASN A 285 -21.71 -4.64 2.28
C ASN A 285 -22.38 -5.99 1.95
N ILE A 286 -22.02 -6.62 0.83
CA ILE A 286 -22.47 -7.96 0.46
C ILE A 286 -21.43 -8.98 0.99
N SER A 287 -21.90 -10.04 1.64
CA SER A 287 -20.99 -11.02 2.22
C SER A 287 -20.22 -11.82 1.16
N VAL A 288 -18.93 -12.05 1.40
CA VAL A 288 -18.08 -12.88 0.54
C VAL A 288 -18.66 -14.28 0.32
N LYS A 289 -19.33 -14.83 1.36
CA LYS A 289 -19.98 -16.13 1.32
C LYS A 289 -21.13 -16.14 0.30
N GLU A 290 -21.90 -15.07 0.27
CA GLU A 290 -23.02 -14.91 -0.67
C GLU A 290 -22.52 -14.79 -2.11
N ILE A 291 -21.51 -13.94 -2.36
CA ILE A 291 -20.89 -13.78 -3.70
C ILE A 291 -20.33 -15.12 -4.20
N ASN A 292 -19.60 -15.85 -3.33
CA ASN A 292 -19.09 -17.17 -3.68
C ASN A 292 -20.22 -18.17 -4.02
N LYS A 293 -21.34 -18.13 -3.27
CA LYS A 293 -22.51 -18.97 -3.55
C LYS A 293 -23.13 -18.63 -4.92
N MET A 294 -23.26 -17.34 -5.24
CA MET A 294 -23.77 -16.88 -6.53
C MET A 294 -22.83 -17.32 -7.66
N TYR A 295 -21.52 -17.11 -7.51
CA TYR A 295 -20.53 -17.50 -8.54
C TYR A 295 -20.51 -19.00 -8.81
N LYS A 296 -20.65 -19.84 -7.75
CA LYS A 296 -20.75 -21.29 -7.92
C LYS A 296 -22.01 -21.72 -8.67
N LYS A 297 -23.09 -20.94 -8.60
CA LYS A 297 -24.37 -21.20 -9.26
C LYS A 297 -24.49 -20.61 -10.65
N LEU A 298 -23.45 -19.91 -11.15
CA LEU A 298 -23.45 -19.41 -12.53
C LEU A 298 -23.67 -20.55 -13.49
N PRO A 299 -24.62 -20.43 -14.45
CA PRO A 299 -24.90 -21.46 -15.45
C PRO A 299 -23.73 -21.68 -16.41
N ILE A 300 -22.95 -20.63 -16.67
CA ILE A 300 -21.70 -20.63 -17.45
C ILE A 300 -20.72 -19.68 -16.81
N LYS A 301 -19.41 -19.93 -16.97
CA LYS A 301 -18.32 -19.07 -16.46
C LYS A 301 -17.49 -18.46 -17.58
N SER A 302 -17.61 -18.99 -18.77
CA SER A 302 -16.95 -18.53 -20.00
C SER A 302 -17.82 -18.82 -21.21
N LYS A 303 -17.48 -18.21 -22.34
CA LYS A 303 -18.13 -18.49 -23.63
C LYS A 303 -17.96 -19.95 -24.07
N ASP A 304 -16.86 -20.57 -23.67
CA ASP A 304 -16.57 -21.96 -24.03
C ASP A 304 -17.46 -22.95 -23.30
N ASP A 305 -18.15 -22.55 -22.24
CA ASP A 305 -19.10 -23.39 -21.50
C ASP A 305 -20.46 -23.48 -22.20
N ILE A 306 -20.71 -22.67 -23.23
CA ILE A 306 -21.99 -22.68 -23.96
C ILE A 306 -22.09 -23.93 -24.85
N ASP A 307 -23.15 -24.73 -24.64
CA ASP A 307 -23.34 -26.03 -25.30
C ASP A 307 -23.83 -25.90 -26.76
N ILE A 308 -23.18 -25.01 -27.53
CA ILE A 308 -23.34 -24.90 -28.98
C ILE A 308 -22.10 -24.26 -29.60
N THR A 309 -21.73 -24.70 -30.80
CA THR A 309 -20.58 -24.14 -31.52
C THR A 309 -21.00 -23.09 -32.55
N GLY A 310 -20.08 -22.17 -32.88
CA GLY A 310 -20.33 -21.19 -33.95
C GLY A 310 -20.67 -21.81 -35.31
N LYS A 311 -20.13 -23.00 -35.62
CA LYS A 311 -20.49 -23.76 -36.84
C LYS A 311 -21.93 -24.23 -36.84
N GLU A 312 -22.46 -24.61 -35.68
CA GLU A 312 -23.83 -25.03 -35.52
C GLU A 312 -24.80 -23.86 -35.61
N ILE A 313 -24.46 -22.74 -35.00
CA ILE A 313 -25.22 -21.49 -35.13
C ILE A 313 -25.25 -21.05 -36.59
N MET A 314 -24.12 -21.11 -37.31
CA MET A 314 -24.07 -20.79 -38.73
C MET A 314 -25.04 -21.61 -39.60
N LYS A 315 -25.18 -22.90 -39.30
CA LYS A 315 -26.17 -23.77 -40.01
C LYS A 315 -27.60 -23.33 -39.75
N LEU A 316 -27.89 -22.72 -38.61
CA LEU A 316 -29.23 -22.31 -38.22
C LEU A 316 -29.59 -20.93 -38.74
N VAL A 317 -28.67 -19.95 -38.66
CA VAL A 317 -28.97 -18.54 -38.96
C VAL A 317 -28.27 -18.00 -40.20
N GLY A 318 -27.42 -18.78 -40.85
CA GLY A 318 -26.59 -18.34 -41.98
C GLY A 318 -25.25 -17.77 -41.53
N GLY A 319 -24.45 -17.26 -42.49
CA GLY A 319 -23.11 -16.75 -42.24
C GLY A 319 -23.05 -15.24 -41.91
N GLY A 320 -21.87 -14.76 -41.48
CA GLY A 320 -21.61 -13.35 -41.28
C GLY A 320 -21.85 -12.84 -39.85
N LYS A 321 -22.10 -11.55 -39.70
CA LYS A 321 -22.25 -10.87 -38.41
C LYS A 321 -23.38 -11.41 -37.52
N ILE A 322 -24.36 -12.07 -38.11
CA ILE A 322 -25.51 -12.62 -37.40
C ILE A 322 -25.09 -13.73 -36.41
N ILE A 323 -24.04 -14.51 -36.73
CA ILE A 323 -23.53 -15.56 -35.84
C ILE A 323 -23.09 -14.95 -34.51
N GLY A 324 -22.28 -13.90 -34.55
CA GLY A 324 -21.79 -13.21 -33.34
C GLY A 324 -22.93 -12.61 -32.53
N LYS A 325 -23.92 -11.98 -33.19
CA LYS A 325 -25.09 -11.42 -32.51
C LYS A 325 -25.90 -12.50 -31.81
N THR A 326 -26.20 -13.60 -32.53
CA THR A 326 -26.91 -14.74 -31.95
C THR A 326 -26.19 -15.36 -30.77
N TYR A 327 -24.85 -15.44 -30.85
CA TYR A 327 -24.02 -15.97 -29.74
C TYR A 327 -24.13 -15.11 -28.48
N VAL A 328 -24.06 -13.79 -28.64
CA VAL A 328 -24.22 -12.82 -27.54
C VAL A 328 -25.62 -12.88 -26.92
N ASP A 329 -26.66 -13.02 -27.77
CA ASP A 329 -28.04 -13.17 -27.29
C ASP A 329 -28.21 -14.46 -26.47
N ILE A 330 -27.69 -15.61 -26.95
CA ILE A 330 -27.68 -16.88 -26.20
C ILE A 330 -26.95 -16.75 -24.87
N GLU A 331 -25.75 -16.19 -24.89
CA GLU A 331 -24.94 -15.96 -23.73
C GLU A 331 -25.71 -15.18 -22.65
N ASN A 332 -26.32 -14.05 -23.03
CA ASN A 332 -27.11 -13.22 -22.14
C ASN A 332 -28.34 -13.96 -21.55
N GLU A 333 -29.03 -14.73 -22.35
CA GLU A 333 -30.20 -15.49 -21.89
C GLU A 333 -29.84 -16.60 -20.91
N ILE A 334 -28.70 -17.28 -21.15
CA ILE A 334 -28.19 -18.32 -20.26
C ILE A 334 -27.71 -17.70 -18.92
N ILE A 335 -26.92 -16.63 -18.96
CA ILE A 335 -26.43 -15.93 -17.75
C ILE A 335 -27.59 -15.49 -16.85
N ASN A 336 -28.69 -15.03 -17.46
CA ASN A 336 -29.87 -14.56 -16.73
C ASN A 336 -30.84 -15.68 -16.35
N ASN A 337 -30.46 -16.94 -16.54
CA ASN A 337 -31.32 -18.14 -16.29
C ASN A 337 -32.65 -18.14 -17.03
N ARG A 338 -32.71 -17.48 -18.21
CA ARG A 338 -33.89 -17.48 -19.10
C ARG A 338 -33.81 -18.57 -20.18
N LEU A 339 -32.61 -19.11 -20.40
CA LEU A 339 -32.35 -20.22 -21.32
C LEU A 339 -31.46 -21.26 -20.61
N ASN A 340 -31.83 -22.52 -20.65
CA ASN A 340 -30.97 -23.59 -20.14
C ASN A 340 -29.76 -23.77 -21.07
N ASN A 341 -28.59 -23.99 -20.48
CA ASN A 341 -27.40 -24.33 -21.26
C ASN A 341 -27.42 -25.78 -21.70
N LYS A 342 -28.37 -26.11 -22.55
CA LYS A 342 -28.51 -27.43 -23.24
C LYS A 342 -28.68 -27.18 -24.70
N LYS A 343 -27.98 -27.93 -25.53
CA LYS A 343 -27.96 -27.78 -26.98
C LYS A 343 -29.37 -27.82 -27.62
N SER A 344 -30.24 -28.70 -27.13
CA SER A 344 -31.64 -28.79 -27.58
C SER A 344 -32.40 -27.48 -27.39
N ASP A 345 -32.29 -26.93 -26.16
CA ASP A 345 -33.01 -25.73 -25.74
C ASP A 345 -32.49 -24.48 -26.49
N ILE A 346 -31.16 -24.43 -26.69
CA ILE A 346 -30.50 -23.37 -27.45
C ILE A 346 -30.93 -23.40 -28.93
N ILE A 347 -31.00 -24.58 -29.56
CA ILE A 347 -31.44 -24.72 -30.94
C ILE A 347 -32.91 -24.29 -31.08
N GLU A 348 -33.78 -24.68 -30.17
CA GLU A 348 -35.19 -24.27 -30.15
C GLU A 348 -35.35 -22.78 -30.00
N TYR A 349 -34.58 -22.16 -29.07
CA TYR A 349 -34.53 -20.71 -28.87
C TYR A 349 -34.15 -19.96 -30.16
N ILE A 350 -33.09 -20.42 -30.88
CA ILE A 350 -32.67 -19.83 -32.16
C ILE A 350 -33.78 -19.93 -33.22
N LYS A 351 -34.45 -21.09 -33.31
CA LYS A 351 -35.52 -21.32 -34.31
C LYS A 351 -36.73 -20.44 -34.08
N ARG A 352 -37.10 -20.15 -32.84
CA ARG A 352 -38.25 -19.27 -32.48
C ARG A 352 -38.00 -17.79 -32.78
N ARG A 353 -36.77 -17.36 -32.96
CA ARG A 353 -36.37 -15.96 -33.22
C ARG A 353 -36.08 -15.70 -34.71
N LYS A 354 -36.15 -16.71 -35.52
CA LYS A 354 -36.00 -16.63 -36.97
C LYS A 354 -37.35 -16.30 -37.64
#